data_039e6cc5c6ccafb8edd5e3e0de4ee409
#
_entry.id   039e6cc5c6ccafb8edd5e3e0de4ee409
#
_cell.length_a   1.000
_cell.length_b   1.000
_cell.length_c   1.000
_cell.angle_alpha   90.00
_cell.angle_beta   90.00
_cell.angle_gamma   90.00
#
_symmetry.space_group_name_H-M   'P 1'
#
loop_
_entity.id
_entity.type
_entity.pdbx_description
1 polymer ?
#
loop_
_entity_poly.entity_id
_entity_poly.type
_entity_poly.pdbx_seq_one_letter_code
_entity_poly.pdbx_strand_id
1 'polypeptide(L)'
;MLAAGISSMRAFLSAVVFSLALLPAASFAEQADGGVQVRKPKLMVVPESVVDRSAGQQYLQMKQQAASRGMLNRDAPQVARVRAIAERLIPQGRRFNAEAGNWAWEVNVIDSPAINAFCMPGGKIMVFRGLIEKLQLTDDELAAVIGHEIAHALLQHGRARMSEAVLKNVGVNLAALYFGLGDLGATALAQAAQLAITLPYSRSHETDADLAGIELAARAGYDPRAAVSLWRKMAAVGGGQPPQFLSTHPGHADRIREIEAGLPKVMPLYEKAAAR
;
A
#
# COMPACT_ATOMS: atom_id res chain seq x y z
N MET A 1 -65.30 -52.90 11.62
CA MET A 1 -66.44 -52.07 11.15
C MET A 1 -65.86 -50.70 10.77
N LEU A 2 -66.01 -50.45 9.49
CA LEU A 2 -66.26 -49.20 8.82
C LEU A 2 -65.08 -48.23 8.75
N ALA A 3 -64.43 -48.11 7.64
CA ALA A 3 -64.78 -47.49 6.36
C ALA A 3 -64.38 -46.03 6.31
N ALA A 4 -63.36 -45.78 5.57
CA ALA A 4 -63.34 -45.00 4.33
C ALA A 4 -63.55 -43.49 4.47
N GLY A 5 -62.64 -42.74 3.97
CA GLY A 5 -62.73 -41.30 3.73
C GLY A 5 -61.53 -40.75 3.03
N ILE A 6 -61.33 -41.16 1.78
CA ILE A 6 -60.41 -40.50 0.86
C ILE A 6 -61.10 -39.25 0.35
N SER A 7 -60.54 -38.08 0.64
CA SER A 7 -61.00 -36.86 -0.04
C SER A 7 -59.83 -36.00 -0.48
N SER A 8 -59.67 -36.02 -1.75
CA SER A 8 -58.94 -35.18 -2.68
C SER A 8 -58.39 -33.88 -2.14
N MET A 9 -57.06 -33.79 -2.09
CA MET A 9 -56.33 -32.55 -1.98
C MET A 9 -55.96 -32.07 -3.36
N ARG A 10 -56.74 -31.13 -3.86
CA ARG A 10 -56.48 -30.45 -5.13
C ARG A 10 -55.24 -29.57 -4.99
N ALA A 11 -54.24 -29.86 -5.79
CA ALA A 11 -53.05 -29.06 -5.95
C ALA A 11 -53.43 -27.66 -6.49
N PHE A 12 -53.18 -26.62 -5.68
CA PHE A 12 -53.10 -25.25 -6.18
C PHE A 12 -51.63 -25.01 -6.54
N LEU A 13 -51.35 -25.11 -7.82
CA LEU A 13 -50.12 -24.58 -8.41
C LEU A 13 -50.27 -23.06 -8.51
N SER A 14 -49.81 -22.35 -7.51
CA SER A 14 -49.58 -20.89 -7.64
C SER A 14 -48.30 -20.66 -8.40
N ALA A 15 -48.43 -20.27 -9.68
CA ALA A 15 -47.34 -19.77 -10.48
C ALA A 15 -46.84 -18.44 -9.87
N VAL A 16 -45.71 -18.47 -9.15
CA VAL A 16 -44.97 -17.28 -8.77
C VAL A 16 -44.22 -16.82 -10.02
N VAL A 17 -44.81 -15.86 -10.74
CA VAL A 17 -44.11 -15.12 -11.78
C VAL A 17 -43.06 -14.27 -11.12
N PHE A 18 -41.80 -14.71 -11.14
CA PHE A 18 -40.64 -13.92 -10.77
C PHE A 18 -40.47 -12.84 -11.86
N SER A 19 -41.04 -11.67 -11.63
CA SER A 19 -40.73 -10.48 -12.41
C SER A 19 -39.28 -10.14 -12.13
N LEU A 20 -38.38 -10.56 -13.02
CA LEU A 20 -37.01 -10.12 -13.07
C LEU A 20 -37.03 -8.62 -13.42
N ALA A 21 -37.09 -7.76 -12.40
CA ALA A 21 -36.85 -6.35 -12.59
C ALA A 21 -35.38 -6.23 -13.08
N LEU A 22 -35.22 -5.94 -14.38
CA LEU A 22 -33.97 -5.41 -14.91
C LEU A 22 -33.71 -4.10 -14.16
N LEU A 23 -32.96 -4.19 -13.08
CA LEU A 23 -32.27 -3.01 -12.53
C LEU A 23 -31.38 -2.51 -13.66
N PRO A 24 -31.47 -1.23 -14.04
CA PRO A 24 -30.50 -0.67 -14.95
C PRO A 24 -29.14 -0.92 -14.31
N ALA A 25 -28.24 -1.64 -15.01
CA ALA A 25 -26.85 -1.65 -14.67
C ALA A 25 -26.44 -0.18 -14.60
N ALA A 26 -26.27 0.33 -13.38
CA ALA A 26 -25.58 1.58 -13.19
C ALA A 26 -24.21 1.34 -13.84
N SER A 27 -24.08 1.77 -15.07
CA SER A 27 -22.79 1.95 -15.70
C SER A 27 -22.08 2.90 -14.75
N PHE A 28 -21.20 2.37 -13.90
CA PHE A 28 -20.14 3.14 -13.32
C PHE A 28 -19.46 3.76 -14.53
N ALA A 29 -19.79 5.01 -14.80
CA ALA A 29 -18.98 5.85 -15.64
C ALA A 29 -17.62 5.85 -14.95
N GLU A 30 -16.77 4.90 -15.33
CA GLU A 30 -15.38 4.86 -14.99
C GLU A 30 -14.79 6.14 -15.52
N GLN A 31 -14.45 6.99 -14.58
CA GLN A 31 -14.12 8.38 -14.78
C GLN A 31 -13.11 8.52 -15.90
N ALA A 32 -13.49 9.29 -16.91
CA ALA A 32 -12.66 9.73 -18.04
C ALA A 32 -11.47 10.62 -17.61
N ASP A 33 -10.91 10.41 -16.41
CA ASP A 33 -9.82 11.20 -15.86
C ASP A 33 -8.42 10.58 -16.14
N GLY A 34 -8.35 9.49 -16.90
CA GLY A 34 -7.10 8.80 -17.22
C GLY A 34 -6.49 8.12 -15.99
N GLY A 35 -5.30 7.50 -16.17
CA GLY A 35 -4.54 6.90 -15.10
C GLY A 35 -4.34 5.39 -15.22
N VAL A 36 -3.65 4.83 -14.23
CA VAL A 36 -3.30 3.41 -14.21
C VAL A 36 -4.37 2.55 -13.56
N GLN A 37 -4.38 1.28 -13.93
CA GLN A 37 -5.15 0.24 -13.25
C GLN A 37 -4.21 -0.55 -12.36
N VAL A 38 -4.58 -0.71 -11.09
CA VAL A 38 -3.83 -1.47 -10.10
C VAL A 38 -4.72 -2.54 -9.47
N ARG A 39 -4.10 -3.63 -9.06
CA ARG A 39 -4.81 -4.73 -8.41
C ARG A 39 -5.03 -4.40 -6.94
N LYS A 40 -6.20 -4.76 -6.42
CA LYS A 40 -6.43 -4.74 -4.97
C LYS A 40 -6.14 -6.13 -4.41
N PRO A 41 -5.42 -6.24 -3.28
CA PRO A 41 -5.21 -7.52 -2.63
C PRO A 41 -6.54 -8.23 -2.33
N LYS A 42 -6.63 -9.52 -2.68
CA LYS A 42 -7.90 -10.27 -2.60
C LYS A 42 -8.21 -10.80 -1.21
N LEU A 43 -7.20 -11.03 -0.40
CA LEU A 43 -7.35 -11.71 0.89
C LEU A 43 -6.72 -10.86 2.00
N MET A 44 -7.57 -10.27 2.83
CA MET A 44 -7.20 -9.43 3.96
C MET A 44 -7.94 -9.89 5.22
N VAL A 45 -7.43 -10.95 5.85
CA VAL A 45 -8.04 -11.55 7.05
C VAL A 45 -7.75 -10.75 8.33
N VAL A 46 -6.64 -9.98 8.35
CA VAL A 46 -6.31 -9.14 9.50
C VAL A 46 -7.13 -7.85 9.44
N PRO A 47 -7.84 -7.45 10.51
CA PRO A 47 -8.58 -6.19 10.54
C PRO A 47 -7.67 -4.98 10.34
N GLU A 48 -8.11 -3.98 9.57
CA GLU A 48 -7.35 -2.76 9.29
C GLU A 48 -6.95 -2.03 10.58
N SER A 49 -7.89 -1.91 11.53
CA SER A 49 -7.64 -1.27 12.83
C SER A 49 -6.53 -1.92 13.65
N VAL A 50 -6.28 -3.22 13.47
CA VAL A 50 -5.17 -3.94 14.12
C VAL A 50 -3.85 -3.56 13.45
N VAL A 51 -3.86 -3.51 12.12
CA VAL A 51 -2.69 -3.12 11.32
C VAL A 51 -2.26 -1.69 11.63
N ASP A 52 -3.22 -0.74 11.61
CA ASP A 52 -2.97 0.68 11.86
C ASP A 52 -2.43 0.93 13.27
N ARG A 53 -3.01 0.26 14.28
CA ARG A 53 -2.54 0.36 15.67
C ARG A 53 -1.11 -0.14 15.80
N SER A 54 -0.82 -1.31 15.23
CA SER A 54 0.53 -1.89 15.27
C SER A 54 1.54 -0.99 14.55
N ALA A 55 1.19 -0.50 13.36
CA ALA A 55 2.01 0.41 12.59
C ALA A 55 2.28 1.73 13.35
N GLY A 56 1.25 2.33 13.92
CA GLY A 56 1.37 3.55 14.74
C GLY A 56 2.28 3.39 15.95
N GLN A 57 2.17 2.26 16.67
CA GLN A 57 3.04 1.96 17.81
C GLN A 57 4.49 1.80 17.38
N GLN A 58 4.76 1.06 16.32
CA GLN A 58 6.11 0.85 15.81
C GLN A 58 6.73 2.15 15.28
N TYR A 59 5.95 2.95 14.57
CA TYR A 59 6.39 4.26 14.10
C TYR A 59 6.77 5.19 15.27
N LEU A 60 5.93 5.22 16.31
CA LEU A 60 6.21 6.01 17.53
C LEU A 60 7.52 5.56 18.21
N GLN A 61 7.74 4.25 18.35
CA GLN A 61 8.97 3.70 18.91
C GLN A 61 10.20 4.12 18.11
N MET A 62 10.13 4.02 16.76
CA MET A 62 11.23 4.46 15.89
C MET A 62 11.51 5.95 15.99
N LYS A 63 10.46 6.78 16.07
CA LYS A 63 10.63 8.24 16.31
C LYS A 63 11.31 8.53 17.63
N GLN A 64 10.85 7.90 18.71
CA GLN A 64 11.45 8.09 20.03
C GLN A 64 12.93 7.67 20.05
N GLN A 65 13.24 6.54 19.41
CA GLN A 65 14.61 6.06 19.29
C GLN A 65 15.50 7.00 18.44
N ALA A 66 14.97 7.52 17.34
CA ALA A 66 15.69 8.50 16.52
C ALA A 66 15.87 9.83 17.26
N ALA A 67 14.84 10.30 17.97
CA ALA A 67 14.89 11.53 18.76
C ALA A 67 15.89 11.44 19.91
N SER A 68 15.91 10.33 20.66
CA SER A 68 16.86 10.12 21.76
C SER A 68 18.33 10.11 21.33
N ARG A 69 18.58 9.83 20.04
CA ARG A 69 19.91 9.87 19.42
C ARG A 69 20.20 11.18 18.68
N GLY A 70 19.30 12.17 18.74
CA GLY A 70 19.43 13.43 18.00
C GLY A 70 19.39 13.28 16.47
N MET A 71 18.78 12.19 15.97
CA MET A 71 18.75 11.85 14.54
C MET A 71 17.41 12.21 13.86
N LEU A 72 16.39 12.55 14.64
CA LEU A 72 15.06 12.85 14.07
C LEU A 72 15.01 14.30 13.59
N ASN A 73 14.66 14.50 12.31
CA ASN A 73 14.41 15.81 11.69
C ASN A 73 15.55 16.84 11.91
N ARG A 74 16.78 16.39 11.86
CA ARG A 74 17.97 17.20 12.19
C ARG A 74 18.26 18.29 11.16
N ASP A 75 18.11 17.98 9.86
CA ASP A 75 18.32 18.90 8.75
C ASP A 75 17.00 19.56 8.36
N ALA A 76 16.76 20.77 8.89
CA ALA A 76 15.49 21.48 8.67
C ALA A 76 15.17 21.76 7.19
N PRO A 77 16.12 22.20 6.34
CA PRO A 77 15.90 22.33 4.89
C PRO A 77 15.48 21.03 4.22
N GLN A 78 16.15 19.93 4.53
CA GLN A 78 15.84 18.62 3.93
C GLN A 78 14.47 18.11 4.41
N VAL A 79 14.14 18.30 5.68
CA VAL A 79 12.81 17.98 6.23
C VAL A 79 11.72 18.80 5.54
N ALA A 80 11.92 20.09 5.36
CA ALA A 80 10.96 20.95 4.65
C ALA A 80 10.77 20.49 3.20
N ARG A 81 11.84 20.14 2.50
CA ARG A 81 11.82 19.59 1.14
C ARG A 81 10.99 18.31 1.06
N VAL A 82 11.24 17.33 1.94
CA VAL A 82 10.51 16.05 1.97
C VAL A 82 9.03 16.27 2.27
N ARG A 83 8.71 17.15 3.24
CA ARG A 83 7.34 17.48 3.61
C ARG A 83 6.58 18.16 2.46
N ALA A 84 7.18 19.15 1.80
CA ALA A 84 6.57 19.83 0.66
C ALA A 84 6.21 18.86 -0.47
N ILE A 85 7.08 17.88 -0.74
CA ILE A 85 6.80 16.83 -1.74
C ILE A 85 5.64 15.93 -1.27
N ALA A 86 5.68 15.46 -0.03
CA ALA A 86 4.62 14.59 0.51
C ALA A 86 3.26 15.31 0.57
N GLU A 87 3.22 16.59 0.94
CA GLU A 87 2.00 17.43 0.98
C GLU A 87 1.33 17.55 -0.40
N ARG A 88 2.08 17.50 -1.49
CA ARG A 88 1.52 17.49 -2.85
C ARG A 88 1.04 16.12 -3.29
N LEU A 89 1.71 15.04 -2.83
CA LEU A 89 1.37 13.66 -3.18
C LEU A 89 0.15 13.14 -2.41
N ILE A 90 0.06 13.42 -1.11
CA ILE A 90 -0.97 12.88 -0.21
C ILE A 90 -2.40 13.11 -0.70
N PRO A 91 -2.80 14.32 -1.14
CA PRO A 91 -4.18 14.56 -1.61
C PRO A 91 -4.57 13.71 -2.82
N GLN A 92 -3.59 13.30 -3.64
CA GLN A 92 -3.83 12.47 -4.81
C GLN A 92 -4.16 11.01 -4.43
N GLY A 93 -3.84 10.62 -3.20
CA GLY A 93 -4.05 9.27 -2.69
C GLY A 93 -5.51 8.82 -2.63
N ARG A 94 -6.46 9.76 -2.55
CA ARG A 94 -7.91 9.46 -2.55
C ARG A 94 -8.36 8.67 -3.80
N ARG A 95 -7.64 8.79 -4.89
CA ARG A 95 -7.85 8.03 -6.14
C ARG A 95 -7.75 6.52 -5.91
N PHE A 96 -6.85 6.08 -5.02
CA PHE A 96 -6.58 4.67 -4.76
C PHE A 96 -7.24 4.18 -3.46
N ASN A 97 -7.40 5.08 -2.48
CA ASN A 97 -8.05 4.79 -1.20
C ASN A 97 -8.80 6.02 -0.69
N ALA A 98 -10.11 5.97 -0.69
CA ALA A 98 -10.96 7.09 -0.25
C ALA A 98 -10.70 7.45 1.23
N GLU A 99 -10.40 6.47 2.09
CA GLU A 99 -10.14 6.66 3.52
C GLU A 99 -8.80 7.36 3.80
N ALA A 100 -7.90 7.42 2.82
CA ALA A 100 -6.62 8.10 2.96
C ALA A 100 -6.76 9.59 3.34
N GLY A 101 -7.90 10.21 3.01
CA GLY A 101 -8.20 11.58 3.41
C GLY A 101 -8.40 11.75 4.93
N ASN A 102 -8.69 10.67 5.64
CA ASN A 102 -8.94 10.65 7.08
C ASN A 102 -7.71 10.19 7.88
N TRP A 103 -6.64 9.79 7.21
CA TRP A 103 -5.44 9.31 7.89
C TRP A 103 -4.69 10.46 8.58
N ALA A 104 -4.13 10.19 9.74
CA ALA A 104 -3.26 11.12 10.45
C ALA A 104 -1.85 11.09 9.85
N TRP A 105 -1.69 11.66 8.66
CA TRP A 105 -0.42 11.69 7.93
C TRP A 105 0.69 12.33 8.76
N GLU A 106 1.85 11.70 8.74
CA GLU A 106 3.03 12.19 9.44
C GLU A 106 4.28 11.93 8.60
N VAL A 107 5.14 12.95 8.45
CA VAL A 107 6.33 12.91 7.60
C VAL A 107 7.55 13.31 8.42
N ASN A 108 8.50 12.39 8.54
CA ASN A 108 9.75 12.60 9.25
C ASN A 108 10.96 12.12 8.44
N VAL A 109 12.11 12.71 8.75
CA VAL A 109 13.41 12.34 8.19
C VAL A 109 14.33 11.85 9.31
N ILE A 110 14.99 10.71 9.08
CA ILE A 110 16.02 10.20 9.99
C ILE A 110 17.40 10.54 9.41
N ASP A 111 18.24 11.18 10.20
CA ASP A 111 19.65 11.43 9.91
C ASP A 111 20.46 10.12 10.02
N SER A 112 20.32 9.28 9.04
CA SER A 112 21.00 7.99 8.91
C SER A 112 21.56 7.82 7.50
N PRO A 113 22.75 7.22 7.34
CA PRO A 113 23.33 6.94 6.04
C PRO A 113 22.65 5.78 5.29
N ALA A 114 21.64 5.14 5.86
CA ALA A 114 20.90 4.06 5.20
C ALA A 114 20.15 4.58 3.97
N ILE A 115 20.18 3.81 2.89
CA ILE A 115 19.35 4.07 1.71
C ILE A 115 18.02 3.37 1.97
N ASN A 116 17.05 4.12 2.52
CA ASN A 116 15.73 3.59 2.87
C ASN A 116 14.66 4.68 2.93
N ALA A 117 13.42 4.28 2.72
CA ALA A 117 12.20 5.02 2.99
C ALA A 117 11.07 4.03 3.24
N PHE A 118 9.99 4.44 3.88
CA PHE A 118 8.77 3.64 3.99
C PHE A 118 7.55 4.51 4.32
N CYS A 119 6.38 4.01 4.00
CA CYS A 119 5.10 4.53 4.48
C CYS A 119 4.32 3.39 5.16
N MET A 120 4.18 3.48 6.48
CA MET A 120 3.37 2.52 7.23
C MET A 120 1.87 2.82 7.09
N PRO A 121 1.00 1.83 7.31
CA PRO A 121 -0.45 2.00 7.37
C PRO A 121 -0.85 3.21 8.24
N GLY A 122 -1.93 3.90 7.85
CA GLY A 122 -2.35 5.14 8.50
C GLY A 122 -1.51 6.37 8.13
N GLY A 123 -0.65 6.27 7.07
CA GLY A 123 0.04 7.42 6.49
C GLY A 123 1.30 7.87 7.26
N LYS A 124 2.08 6.94 7.81
CA LYS A 124 3.29 7.24 8.58
C LYS A 124 4.54 7.12 7.72
N ILE A 125 4.99 8.25 7.16
CA ILE A 125 6.11 8.34 6.22
C ILE A 125 7.42 8.59 6.96
N MET A 126 8.44 7.81 6.62
CA MET A 126 9.82 8.00 7.08
C MET A 126 10.78 7.95 5.91
N VAL A 127 11.65 8.94 5.79
CA VAL A 127 12.69 9.02 4.78
C VAL A 127 14.05 9.07 5.48
N PHE A 128 15.01 8.34 4.96
CA PHE A 128 16.38 8.34 5.50
C PHE A 128 17.26 9.26 4.67
N ARG A 129 18.09 10.07 5.35
CA ARG A 129 19.00 11.02 4.71
C ARG A 129 19.85 10.36 3.62
N GLY A 130 20.39 9.16 3.91
CA GLY A 130 21.22 8.42 2.96
C GLY A 130 20.55 8.09 1.63
N LEU A 131 19.22 7.94 1.60
CA LEU A 131 18.47 7.77 0.35
C LEU A 131 18.62 8.99 -0.55
N ILE A 132 18.44 10.19 0.03
CA ILE A 132 18.46 11.44 -0.71
C ILE A 132 19.88 11.77 -1.18
N GLU A 133 20.85 11.71 -0.27
CA GLU A 133 22.22 12.16 -0.53
C GLU A 133 23.05 11.19 -1.37
N LYS A 134 23.02 9.89 -1.02
CA LYS A 134 23.83 8.91 -1.76
C LYS A 134 23.34 8.68 -3.18
N LEU A 135 22.03 8.78 -3.41
CA LEU A 135 21.46 8.71 -4.74
C LEU A 135 21.36 10.06 -5.43
N GLN A 136 21.71 11.16 -4.74
CA GLN A 136 21.59 12.52 -5.27
C GLN A 136 20.23 12.76 -5.94
N LEU A 137 19.14 12.49 -5.18
CA LEU A 137 17.78 12.52 -5.72
C LEU A 137 17.35 13.94 -6.04
N THR A 138 16.83 14.14 -7.24
CA THR A 138 16.05 15.33 -7.61
C THR A 138 14.70 15.32 -6.88
N ASP A 139 13.91 16.42 -6.95
CA ASP A 139 12.58 16.47 -6.36
C ASP A 139 11.63 15.47 -7.03
N ASP A 140 11.73 15.31 -8.35
CA ASP A 140 10.91 14.35 -9.10
C ASP A 140 11.24 12.90 -8.72
N GLU A 141 12.52 12.57 -8.54
CA GLU A 141 12.96 11.23 -8.10
C GLU A 141 12.55 10.97 -6.64
N LEU A 142 12.64 12.00 -5.78
CA LEU A 142 12.19 11.90 -4.40
C LEU A 142 10.67 11.77 -4.32
N ALA A 143 9.93 12.45 -5.19
CA ALA A 143 8.49 12.28 -5.33
C ALA A 143 8.13 10.88 -5.84
N ALA A 144 8.91 10.30 -6.76
CA ALA A 144 8.69 8.95 -7.24
C ALA A 144 8.85 7.90 -6.12
N VAL A 145 9.90 8.00 -5.28
CA VAL A 145 10.06 7.06 -4.17
C VAL A 145 9.02 7.27 -3.08
N ILE A 146 8.71 8.51 -2.69
CA ILE A 146 7.68 8.79 -1.68
C ILE A 146 6.30 8.36 -2.20
N GLY A 147 6.00 8.60 -3.47
CA GLY A 147 4.77 8.14 -4.13
C GLY A 147 4.63 6.62 -4.14
N HIS A 148 5.71 5.91 -4.40
CA HIS A 148 5.78 4.44 -4.31
C HIS A 148 5.48 3.96 -2.88
N GLU A 149 6.07 4.56 -1.86
CA GLU A 149 5.80 4.22 -0.46
C GLU A 149 4.35 4.52 -0.05
N ILE A 150 3.85 5.69 -0.44
CA ILE A 150 2.44 6.05 -0.24
C ILE A 150 1.53 5.03 -0.91
N ALA A 151 1.84 4.60 -2.14
CA ALA A 151 1.06 3.60 -2.86
C ALA A 151 0.99 2.25 -2.11
N HIS A 152 2.08 1.79 -1.49
CA HIS A 152 2.04 0.60 -0.65
C HIS A 152 1.04 0.71 0.50
N ALA A 153 0.97 1.87 1.16
CA ALA A 153 0.01 2.11 2.22
C ALA A 153 -1.43 2.19 1.69
N LEU A 154 -1.67 2.95 0.61
CA LEU A 154 -2.98 3.11 -0.03
C LEU A 154 -3.57 1.79 -0.52
N LEU A 155 -2.75 0.94 -1.12
CA LEU A 155 -3.14 -0.37 -1.63
C LEU A 155 -3.13 -1.45 -0.54
N GLN A 156 -2.84 -1.07 0.71
CA GLN A 156 -2.84 -1.95 1.88
C GLN A 156 -1.92 -3.18 1.73
N HIS A 157 -0.79 -3.04 1.01
CA HIS A 157 0.14 -4.14 0.77
C HIS A 157 0.75 -4.70 2.07
N GLY A 158 0.97 -3.85 3.09
CA GLY A 158 1.38 -4.29 4.42
C GLY A 158 0.35 -5.19 5.10
N ARG A 159 -0.95 -4.83 5.01
CA ARG A 159 -2.06 -5.63 5.52
C ARG A 159 -2.19 -6.97 4.79
N ALA A 160 -2.02 -6.96 3.47
CA ALA A 160 -2.02 -8.18 2.68
C ALA A 160 -0.91 -9.14 3.10
N ARG A 161 0.34 -8.65 3.24
CA ARG A 161 1.47 -9.47 3.75
C ARG A 161 1.22 -10.04 5.14
N MET A 162 0.69 -9.22 6.05
CA MET A 162 0.33 -9.68 7.39
C MET A 162 -0.73 -10.78 7.33
N SER A 163 -1.75 -10.60 6.49
CA SER A 163 -2.80 -11.61 6.28
C SER A 163 -2.24 -12.91 5.70
N GLU A 164 -1.34 -12.82 4.73
CA GLU A 164 -0.63 -13.99 4.16
C GLU A 164 0.22 -14.70 5.21
N ALA A 165 0.95 -13.94 6.05
CA ALA A 165 1.76 -14.50 7.12
C ALA A 165 0.90 -15.23 8.17
N VAL A 166 -0.23 -14.63 8.57
CA VAL A 166 -1.21 -15.26 9.47
C VAL A 166 -1.73 -16.55 8.86
N LEU A 167 -2.11 -16.54 7.59
CA LEU A 167 -2.65 -17.73 6.94
C LEU A 167 -1.62 -18.83 6.75
N LYS A 168 -0.38 -18.50 6.41
CA LYS A 168 0.72 -19.49 6.33
C LYS A 168 0.98 -20.14 7.69
N ASN A 169 0.83 -19.39 8.78
CA ASN A 169 1.01 -19.85 10.14
C ASN A 169 -0.25 -20.47 10.77
N VAL A 170 -1.41 -20.36 10.12
CA VAL A 170 -2.71 -20.83 10.63
C VAL A 170 -2.73 -22.34 10.85
N GLY A 171 -1.97 -23.14 10.06
CA GLY A 171 -1.82 -24.58 10.32
C GLY A 171 -1.27 -24.87 11.73
N VAL A 172 -0.39 -24.01 12.24
CA VAL A 172 0.17 -24.10 13.60
C VAL A 172 -0.78 -23.45 14.63
N ASN A 173 -1.45 -22.37 14.27
CA ASN A 173 -2.23 -21.53 15.18
C ASN A 173 -3.70 -21.94 15.28
N LEU A 174 -4.30 -22.58 14.26
CA LEU A 174 -5.63 -23.19 14.38
C LEU A 174 -5.63 -24.32 15.42
N ALA A 175 -4.55 -25.09 15.47
CA ALA A 175 -4.38 -26.07 16.53
C ALA A 175 -4.34 -25.36 17.91
N ALA A 176 -3.58 -24.28 18.04
CA ALA A 176 -3.48 -23.52 19.29
C ALA A 176 -4.82 -22.86 19.68
N LEU A 177 -5.58 -22.34 18.73
CA LEU A 177 -6.90 -21.74 18.96
C LEU A 177 -7.96 -22.82 19.30
N TYR A 178 -7.93 -23.93 18.58
CA TYR A 178 -8.81 -25.08 18.81
C TYR A 178 -8.58 -25.73 20.17
N PHE A 179 -7.32 -25.71 20.65
CA PHE A 179 -6.96 -26.22 21.98
C PHE A 179 -7.05 -25.17 23.11
N GLY A 180 -7.61 -23.98 22.85
CA GLY A 180 -7.88 -22.97 23.88
C GLY A 180 -6.65 -22.20 24.39
N LEU A 181 -5.58 -22.13 23.62
CA LEU A 181 -4.34 -21.44 23.95
C LEU A 181 -4.43 -19.94 23.59
N GLY A 182 -5.36 -19.21 24.21
CA GLY A 182 -5.74 -17.82 23.86
C GLY A 182 -4.59 -16.82 23.75
N ASP A 183 -3.56 -16.90 24.60
CA ASP A 183 -2.42 -15.97 24.57
C ASP A 183 -1.48 -16.19 23.38
N LEU A 184 -1.48 -17.39 22.80
CA LEU A 184 -0.67 -17.70 21.62
C LEU A 184 -1.19 -17.02 20.36
N GLY A 185 -2.49 -16.78 20.26
CA GLY A 185 -3.10 -16.07 19.13
C GLY A 185 -2.67 -14.61 19.05
N ALA A 186 -2.66 -13.91 20.19
CA ALA A 186 -2.20 -12.51 20.28
C ALA A 186 -0.70 -12.40 20.00
N THR A 187 0.10 -13.33 20.52
CA THR A 187 1.56 -13.38 20.27
C THR A 187 1.86 -13.67 18.80
N ALA A 188 1.14 -14.62 18.18
CA ALA A 188 1.29 -14.93 16.76
C ALA A 188 0.93 -13.75 15.85
N LEU A 189 -0.13 -12.99 16.20
CA LEU A 189 -0.51 -11.78 15.47
C LEU A 189 0.54 -10.67 15.61
N ALA A 190 1.11 -10.48 16.80
CA ALA A 190 2.19 -9.52 17.03
C ALA A 190 3.46 -9.91 16.26
N GLN A 191 3.82 -11.20 16.23
CA GLN A 191 4.93 -11.70 15.43
C GLN A 191 4.66 -11.54 13.91
N ALA A 192 3.44 -11.81 13.43
CA ALA A 192 3.07 -11.60 12.04
C ALA A 192 3.14 -10.12 11.66
N ALA A 193 2.77 -9.21 12.57
CA ALA A 193 2.91 -7.77 12.37
C ALA A 193 4.38 -7.36 12.25
N GLN A 194 5.24 -7.88 13.11
CA GLN A 194 6.68 -7.62 13.06
C GLN A 194 7.31 -8.16 11.77
N LEU A 195 6.94 -9.38 11.37
CA LEU A 195 7.42 -10.00 10.13
C LEU A 195 6.92 -9.23 8.89
N ALA A 196 5.70 -8.73 8.90
CA ALA A 196 5.14 -8.01 7.75
C ALA A 196 5.92 -6.73 7.38
N ILE A 197 6.69 -6.15 8.32
CA ILE A 197 7.53 -4.98 8.04
C ILE A 197 8.88 -5.38 7.43
N THR A 198 9.39 -6.54 7.79
CA THR A 198 10.72 -7.01 7.38
C THR A 198 10.70 -7.90 6.15
N LEU A 199 9.56 -8.53 5.84
CA LEU A 199 9.43 -9.39 4.66
C LEU A 199 9.40 -8.58 3.37
N PRO A 200 10.02 -9.07 2.28
CA PRO A 200 9.92 -8.43 0.98
C PRO A 200 8.48 -8.44 0.45
N TYR A 201 8.14 -7.40 -0.31
CA TYR A 201 6.91 -7.36 -1.08
C TYR A 201 6.95 -8.33 -2.25
N SER A 202 5.79 -8.82 -2.66
CA SER A 202 5.70 -9.63 -3.88
C SER A 202 5.93 -8.77 -5.13
N ARG A 203 6.37 -9.39 -6.23
CA ARG A 203 6.52 -8.65 -7.51
C ARG A 203 5.25 -7.91 -7.91
N SER A 204 4.08 -8.53 -7.69
CA SER A 204 2.81 -7.90 -8.02
C SER A 204 2.52 -6.66 -7.17
N HIS A 205 2.88 -6.68 -5.87
CA HIS A 205 2.76 -5.51 -5.00
C HIS A 205 3.69 -4.39 -5.46
N GLU A 206 4.92 -4.73 -5.87
CA GLU A 206 5.88 -3.76 -6.37
C GLU A 206 5.41 -3.09 -7.67
N THR A 207 4.90 -3.89 -8.64
CA THR A 207 4.35 -3.36 -9.89
C THR A 207 3.16 -2.43 -9.63
N ASP A 208 2.23 -2.84 -8.74
CA ASP A 208 1.07 -2.01 -8.42
C ASP A 208 1.48 -0.73 -7.69
N ALA A 209 2.50 -0.79 -6.81
CA ALA A 209 3.04 0.39 -6.14
C ALA A 209 3.78 1.34 -7.08
N ASP A 210 4.55 0.80 -8.04
CA ASP A 210 5.20 1.61 -9.07
C ASP A 210 4.18 2.35 -9.93
N LEU A 211 3.18 1.63 -10.45
CA LEU A 211 2.14 2.24 -11.29
C LEU A 211 1.34 3.30 -10.53
N ALA A 212 0.88 3.00 -9.32
CA ALA A 212 0.17 3.98 -8.50
C ALA A 212 1.09 5.16 -8.12
N GLY A 213 2.35 4.90 -7.80
CA GLY A 213 3.34 5.91 -7.44
C GLY A 213 3.61 6.91 -8.56
N ILE A 214 3.77 6.44 -9.82
CA ILE A 214 3.94 7.35 -10.97
C ILE A 214 2.68 8.17 -11.26
N GLU A 215 1.48 7.62 -11.01
CA GLU A 215 0.24 8.40 -11.12
C GLU A 215 0.14 9.46 -10.03
N LEU A 216 0.48 9.13 -8.78
CA LEU A 216 0.52 10.12 -7.68
C LEU A 216 1.49 11.25 -7.99
N ALA A 217 2.70 10.93 -8.48
CA ALA A 217 3.70 11.92 -8.87
C ALA A 217 3.18 12.83 -9.99
N ALA A 218 2.63 12.24 -11.05
CA ALA A 218 2.08 12.98 -12.19
C ALA A 218 0.95 13.94 -11.77
N ARG A 219 -0.02 13.48 -10.97
CA ARG A 219 -1.12 14.31 -10.46
C ARG A 219 -0.65 15.41 -9.53
N ALA A 220 0.45 15.19 -8.80
CA ALA A 220 1.09 16.17 -7.95
C ALA A 220 2.00 17.15 -8.73
N GLY A 221 2.15 17.00 -10.05
CA GLY A 221 2.96 17.86 -10.91
C GLY A 221 4.46 17.57 -10.81
N TYR A 222 4.84 16.36 -10.46
CA TYR A 222 6.20 15.82 -10.58
C TYR A 222 6.33 14.96 -11.81
N ASP A 223 7.48 15.03 -12.49
CA ASP A 223 7.72 14.26 -13.71
C ASP A 223 7.75 12.74 -13.42
N PRO A 224 6.74 11.98 -13.88
CA PRO A 224 6.67 10.55 -13.59
C PRO A 224 7.80 9.72 -14.23
N ARG A 225 8.49 10.28 -15.25
CA ARG A 225 9.65 9.63 -15.87
C ARG A 225 10.83 9.49 -14.92
N ALA A 226 10.88 10.31 -13.86
CA ALA A 226 11.90 10.25 -12.84
C ALA A 226 11.88 8.91 -12.05
N ALA A 227 10.78 8.16 -12.06
CA ALA A 227 10.76 6.81 -11.51
C ALA A 227 11.74 5.86 -12.22
N VAL A 228 11.92 6.02 -13.53
CA VAL A 228 12.89 5.22 -14.30
C VAL A 228 14.33 5.55 -13.90
N SER A 229 14.68 6.85 -13.78
CA SER A 229 16.01 7.26 -13.35
C SER A 229 16.30 6.86 -11.90
N LEU A 230 15.32 6.96 -11.01
CA LEU A 230 15.40 6.46 -9.63
C LEU A 230 15.80 4.99 -9.59
N TRP A 231 15.09 4.12 -10.32
CA TRP A 231 15.38 2.68 -10.30
C TRP A 231 16.74 2.35 -10.95
N ARG A 232 17.18 3.12 -11.93
CA ARG A 232 18.55 3.01 -12.49
C ARG A 232 19.59 3.39 -11.44
N LYS A 233 19.37 4.47 -10.68
CA LYS A 233 20.26 4.85 -9.58
C LYS A 233 20.28 3.80 -8.47
N MET A 234 19.12 3.25 -8.08
CA MET A 234 19.03 2.16 -7.10
C MET A 234 19.79 0.91 -7.53
N ALA A 235 19.69 0.54 -8.79
CA ALA A 235 20.41 -0.62 -9.36
C ALA A 235 21.93 -0.38 -9.47
N ALA A 236 22.38 0.87 -9.64
CA ALA A 236 23.77 1.24 -9.73
C ALA A 236 24.49 1.30 -8.37
N VAL A 237 23.76 1.32 -7.26
CA VAL A 237 24.35 1.22 -5.91
C VAL A 237 24.87 -0.20 -5.71
N GLY A 238 25.99 -0.50 -6.35
CA GLY A 238 26.71 -1.76 -6.22
C GLY A 238 27.85 -1.64 -5.21
N GLY A 239 28.18 -2.71 -4.53
CA GLY A 239 29.30 -2.76 -3.60
C GLY A 239 28.99 -3.54 -2.33
N GLY A 240 28.84 -4.84 -2.43
CA GLY A 240 28.82 -5.77 -1.28
C GLY A 240 27.43 -6.12 -0.74
N GLN A 241 26.71 -5.19 -0.16
CA GLN A 241 25.33 -5.45 0.32
C GLN A 241 24.34 -4.55 -0.42
N PRO A 242 23.21 -5.10 -0.91
CA PRO A 242 22.18 -4.30 -1.54
C PRO A 242 21.62 -3.27 -0.53
N PRO A 243 21.19 -2.08 -0.98
CA PRO A 243 20.54 -1.10 -0.13
C PRO A 243 19.41 -1.72 0.69
N GLN A 244 19.23 -1.26 1.93
CA GLN A 244 18.16 -1.75 2.81
C GLN A 244 16.78 -1.64 2.14
N PHE A 245 16.56 -0.61 1.34
CA PHE A 245 15.35 -0.45 0.53
C PHE A 245 15.10 -1.66 -0.37
N LEU A 246 16.12 -2.18 -1.05
CA LEU A 246 15.98 -3.33 -1.93
C LEU A 246 15.73 -4.66 -1.20
N SER A 247 15.97 -4.71 0.12
CA SER A 247 15.64 -5.89 0.92
C SER A 247 14.13 -6.07 1.11
N THR A 248 13.39 -4.97 1.19
CA THR A 248 11.92 -4.96 1.30
C THR A 248 11.22 -4.74 -0.03
N HIS A 249 11.89 -4.07 -0.99
CA HIS A 249 11.42 -3.76 -2.35
C HIS A 249 12.33 -4.42 -3.39
N PRO A 250 12.20 -5.72 -3.64
CA PRO A 250 13.09 -6.42 -4.55
C PRO A 250 13.05 -5.83 -5.95
N GLY A 251 14.23 -5.55 -6.49
CA GLY A 251 14.38 -5.24 -7.90
C GLY A 251 14.11 -6.48 -8.75
N HIS A 252 13.34 -6.34 -9.80
CA HIS A 252 13.20 -7.38 -10.83
C HIS A 252 13.46 -6.75 -12.21
N ALA A 253 13.95 -7.57 -13.15
CA ALA A 253 14.40 -7.10 -14.47
C ALA A 253 13.30 -6.36 -15.26
N ASP A 254 12.04 -6.64 -14.96
CA ASP A 254 10.89 -6.08 -15.68
C ASP A 254 10.40 -4.75 -15.13
N ARG A 255 10.84 -4.35 -13.91
CA ARG A 255 10.31 -3.19 -13.20
C ARG A 255 10.37 -1.89 -14.01
N ILE A 256 11.53 -1.57 -14.55
CA ILE A 256 11.71 -0.37 -15.38
C ILE A 256 10.80 -0.44 -16.62
N ARG A 257 10.73 -1.60 -17.28
CA ARG A 257 9.86 -1.78 -18.45
C ARG A 257 8.36 -1.61 -18.12
N GLU A 258 7.92 -2.10 -16.96
CA GLU A 258 6.54 -1.95 -16.49
C GLU A 258 6.21 -0.49 -16.17
N ILE A 259 7.15 0.25 -15.55
CA ILE A 259 7.02 1.69 -15.33
C ILE A 259 6.93 2.42 -16.67
N GLU A 260 7.86 2.16 -17.60
CA GLU A 260 7.87 2.78 -18.93
C GLU A 260 6.56 2.53 -19.69
N ALA A 261 5.99 1.32 -19.60
CA ALA A 261 4.70 0.99 -20.18
C ALA A 261 3.51 1.73 -19.51
N GLY A 262 3.67 2.13 -18.25
CA GLY A 262 2.68 2.92 -17.50
C GLY A 262 2.70 4.41 -17.84
N LEU A 263 3.86 4.96 -18.23
CA LEU A 263 4.05 6.40 -18.47
C LEU A 263 3.02 7.03 -19.42
N PRO A 264 2.68 6.43 -20.58
CA PRO A 264 1.70 7.05 -21.49
C PRO A 264 0.33 7.30 -20.86
N LYS A 265 -0.03 6.53 -19.81
CA LYS A 265 -1.31 6.67 -19.11
C LYS A 265 -1.32 7.85 -18.12
N VAL A 266 -0.14 8.23 -17.60
CA VAL A 266 -0.01 9.26 -16.56
C VAL A 266 0.56 10.57 -17.07
N MET A 267 1.25 10.58 -18.24
CA MET A 267 1.79 11.81 -18.83
C MET A 267 0.73 12.91 -19.03
N PRO A 268 -0.49 12.64 -19.52
CA PRO A 268 -1.51 13.68 -19.64
C PRO A 268 -1.91 14.29 -18.29
N LEU A 269 -1.85 13.50 -17.18
CA LEU A 269 -2.12 13.99 -15.84
C LEU A 269 -1.03 14.95 -15.36
N TYR A 270 0.24 14.61 -15.65
CA TYR A 270 1.38 15.46 -15.36
C TYR A 270 1.30 16.79 -16.13
N GLU A 271 1.06 16.74 -17.44
CA GLU A 271 0.93 17.96 -18.28
C GLU A 271 -0.17 18.87 -17.76
N LYS A 272 -1.33 18.31 -17.39
CA LYS A 272 -2.44 19.06 -16.78
C LYS A 272 -2.08 19.66 -15.43
N ALA A 273 -1.28 18.97 -14.61
CA ALA A 273 -0.86 19.46 -13.29
C ALA A 273 0.24 20.53 -13.41
N ALA A 274 1.18 20.37 -14.33
CA ALA A 274 2.27 21.31 -14.57
C ALA A 274 1.82 22.63 -15.23
N ALA A 275 0.64 22.65 -15.87
CA ALA A 275 0.04 23.85 -16.49
C ALA A 275 -0.71 24.74 -15.49
N ARG A 276 -0.80 24.36 -14.21
CA ARG A 276 -1.48 25.12 -13.12
C ARG A 276 -0.48 25.93 -12.31
#